data_b9496c21f56e46d6eed4dae427fe2675
#
_entry.id   b9496c21f56e46d6eed4dae427fe2675
#
_cell.length_a   1.000
_cell.length_b   1.000
_cell.length_c   1.000
_cell.angle_alpha   90.00
_cell.angle_beta   90.00
_cell.angle_gamma   90.00
#
_symmetry.space_group_name_H-M   'P 1'
#
loop_
_entity.id
_entity.type
_entity.pdbx_description
1 polymer ?
#
loop_
_entity_poly.entity_id
_entity_poly.type
_entity_poly.pdbx_seq_one_letter_code
_entity_poly.pdbx_strand_id
1 'polypeptide(L)'
;VAYFHQRGIRYITLTHGKDNLIGDASYDTTATYGGLSEFGEKVVAEMNRVGIMVDLSHVSDNTFRDALAISKVPVIASHSSVRKFTPGFERNMSDELIQALAKNGGVMLINFGGTFIDSAYAAGSAQVREHVVNWLAENNLSRRDPSAQKYIQDYTALHNPFPTVARVADHFDHVVQLVGIDHVGLGSDFDGVGDSLPTGLKDVSMFPNLFAELLKRGYSKEDLEKIGYKNIFRVWRAVAEYAEKQP
;
A
#
# COMPACT_ATOMS: atom_id res chain seq x y z
N VAL A 1 22.11 -4.36 4.56
CA VAL A 1 21.28 -3.28 5.08
C VAL A 1 22.11 -2.00 5.21
N ALA A 2 23.21 -1.99 6.01
CA ALA A 2 24.06 -0.80 6.22
C ALA A 2 24.58 -0.15 4.92
N TYR A 3 24.98 -0.94 3.93
CA TYR A 3 25.39 -0.47 2.60
C TYR A 3 24.32 0.39 1.91
N PHE A 4 23.05 0.01 2.01
CA PHE A 4 21.94 0.77 1.44
C PHE A 4 21.67 2.07 2.22
N HIS A 5 21.76 2.02 3.55
CA HIS A 5 21.65 3.22 4.39
C HIS A 5 22.67 4.29 4.01
N GLN A 6 23.94 3.90 3.83
CA GLN A 6 25.03 4.81 3.40
C GLN A 6 24.78 5.46 2.04
N ARG A 7 23.94 4.84 1.18
CA ARG A 7 23.52 5.36 -0.12
C ARG A 7 22.21 6.15 -0.11
N GLY A 8 21.70 6.45 1.08
CA GLY A 8 20.52 7.29 1.22
C GLY A 8 19.19 6.55 1.27
N ILE A 9 19.17 5.19 1.23
CA ILE A 9 17.95 4.42 1.42
C ILE A 9 17.48 4.57 2.86
N ARG A 10 16.18 4.85 3.06
CA ARG A 10 15.59 5.09 4.39
C ARG A 10 14.43 4.16 4.73
N TYR A 11 13.94 3.38 3.80
CA TYR A 11 13.04 2.25 4.07
C TYR A 11 13.31 1.09 3.11
N ILE A 12 12.94 -0.11 3.51
CA ILE A 12 13.03 -1.32 2.68
C ILE A 12 11.79 -2.17 2.95
N THR A 13 11.06 -2.51 1.88
CA THR A 13 9.94 -3.45 1.90
C THR A 13 10.49 -4.87 2.00
N LEU A 14 10.01 -5.68 2.97
CA LEU A 14 10.61 -6.98 3.28
C LEU A 14 10.37 -8.03 2.18
N THR A 15 9.18 -8.02 1.57
CA THR A 15 8.81 -8.92 0.47
C THR A 15 8.11 -8.13 -0.65
N HIS A 16 7.81 -8.78 -1.78
CA HIS A 16 7.00 -8.18 -2.84
C HIS A 16 5.93 -9.18 -3.34
N GLY A 17 6.07 -9.72 -4.54
CA GLY A 17 5.09 -10.60 -5.16
C GLY A 17 5.24 -12.09 -4.79
N LYS A 18 6.36 -12.46 -4.17
CA LYS A 18 6.73 -13.83 -3.83
C LYS A 18 7.43 -13.88 -2.48
N ASP A 19 7.33 -15.03 -1.83
CA ASP A 19 8.17 -15.37 -0.68
C ASP A 19 9.65 -15.24 -1.05
N ASN A 20 10.45 -14.77 -0.12
CA ASN A 20 11.89 -14.64 -0.29
C ASN A 20 12.61 -15.08 1.01
N LEU A 21 13.94 -14.95 1.06
CA LEU A 21 14.72 -15.36 2.24
C LEU A 21 14.35 -14.61 3.54
N ILE A 22 13.63 -13.48 3.46
CA ILE A 22 13.24 -12.68 4.62
C ILE A 22 11.94 -13.19 5.23
N GLY A 23 10.95 -13.53 4.39
CA GLY A 23 9.65 -13.98 4.87
C GLY A 23 8.62 -14.19 3.78
N ASP A 24 7.40 -14.45 4.19
CA ASP A 24 6.29 -14.73 3.30
C ASP A 24 5.59 -13.47 2.80
N ALA A 25 5.20 -13.49 1.52
CA ALA A 25 4.51 -12.40 0.83
C ALA A 25 2.99 -12.64 0.78
N SER A 26 2.20 -11.58 0.82
CA SER A 26 0.73 -11.63 0.76
C SER A 26 0.15 -12.18 -0.56
N TYR A 27 0.93 -12.18 -1.63
CA TYR A 27 0.53 -12.71 -2.93
C TYR A 27 0.96 -14.16 -3.17
N ASP A 28 1.85 -14.70 -2.33
CA ASP A 28 2.30 -16.08 -2.46
C ASP A 28 1.46 -16.99 -1.55
N THR A 29 0.95 -18.07 -2.11
CA THR A 29 0.15 -19.04 -1.37
C THR A 29 1.00 -20.18 -0.79
N THR A 30 2.33 -20.15 -1.00
CA THR A 30 3.25 -21.20 -0.56
C THR A 30 3.42 -21.17 0.95
N ALA A 31 3.47 -19.98 1.57
CA ALA A 31 3.72 -19.75 2.99
C ALA A 31 4.99 -20.52 3.46
N THR A 32 6.11 -20.20 2.81
CA THR A 32 7.38 -20.93 2.91
C THR A 32 7.91 -21.03 4.35
N TYR A 33 7.71 -19.98 5.15
CA TYR A 33 8.21 -19.89 6.54
C TYR A 33 7.07 -19.85 7.57
N GLY A 34 5.83 -19.66 7.15
CA GLY A 34 4.69 -19.39 8.02
C GLY A 34 4.72 -18.00 8.65
N GLY A 35 5.55 -17.10 8.12
CA GLY A 35 5.76 -15.74 8.60
C GLY A 35 7.17 -15.22 8.27
N LEU A 36 7.82 -14.56 9.23
CA LEU A 36 9.19 -14.07 9.11
C LEU A 36 10.18 -15.22 9.32
N SER A 37 11.22 -15.32 8.47
CA SER A 37 12.27 -16.32 8.66
C SER A 37 13.28 -15.89 9.74
N GLU A 38 14.13 -16.82 10.22
CA GLU A 38 15.25 -16.49 11.13
C GLU A 38 16.23 -15.46 10.51
N PHE A 39 16.40 -15.49 9.19
CA PHE A 39 17.17 -14.46 8.49
C PHE A 39 16.44 -13.13 8.47
N GLY A 40 15.12 -13.15 8.27
CA GLY A 40 14.25 -11.98 8.30
C GLY A 40 14.27 -11.27 9.65
N GLU A 41 14.30 -12.03 10.77
CA GLU A 41 14.46 -11.46 12.12
C GLU A 41 15.75 -10.64 12.25
N LYS A 42 16.86 -11.19 11.73
CA LYS A 42 18.16 -10.49 11.70
C LYS A 42 18.12 -9.26 10.80
N VAL A 43 17.39 -9.31 9.67
CA VAL A 43 17.21 -8.18 8.76
C VAL A 43 16.45 -7.04 9.46
N VAL A 44 15.33 -7.33 10.12
CA VAL A 44 14.54 -6.34 10.88
C VAL A 44 15.37 -5.71 11.99
N ALA A 45 16.10 -6.54 12.77
CA ALA A 45 16.98 -6.04 13.83
C ALA A 45 18.08 -5.11 13.28
N GLU A 46 18.71 -5.49 12.15
CA GLU A 46 19.75 -4.69 11.50
C GLU A 46 19.18 -3.40 10.89
N MET A 47 17.94 -3.42 10.33
CA MET A 47 17.26 -2.22 9.85
C MET A 47 17.05 -1.23 10.99
N ASN A 48 16.59 -1.69 12.16
CA ASN A 48 16.45 -0.85 13.34
C ASN A 48 17.79 -0.26 13.78
N ARG A 49 18.85 -1.09 13.82
CA ARG A 49 20.20 -0.68 14.25
C ARG A 49 20.78 0.43 13.38
N VAL A 50 20.59 0.36 12.05
CA VAL A 50 21.20 1.32 11.11
C VAL A 50 20.31 2.50 10.76
N GLY A 51 19.03 2.53 11.17
CA GLY A 51 18.14 3.65 10.91
C GLY A 51 17.37 3.55 9.58
N ILE A 52 17.02 2.32 9.14
CA ILE A 52 16.13 2.08 8.00
C ILE A 52 14.75 1.68 8.53
N MET A 53 13.69 2.39 8.09
CA MET A 53 12.31 2.02 8.41
C MET A 53 11.96 0.67 7.80
N VAL A 54 11.36 -0.22 8.60
CA VAL A 54 10.82 -1.50 8.16
C VAL A 54 9.48 -1.24 7.47
N ASP A 55 9.37 -1.62 6.20
CA ASP A 55 8.14 -1.50 5.43
C ASP A 55 7.44 -2.86 5.31
N LEU A 56 6.20 -2.90 5.79
CA LEU A 56 5.36 -4.08 5.86
C LEU A 56 4.29 -4.15 4.75
N SER A 57 4.36 -3.29 3.75
CA SER A 57 3.59 -3.51 2.52
C SER A 57 4.03 -4.82 1.85
N HIS A 58 3.09 -5.53 1.23
CA HIS A 58 3.31 -6.81 0.53
C HIS A 58 3.58 -8.05 1.38
N VAL A 59 3.86 -7.92 2.66
CA VAL A 59 4.11 -9.09 3.50
C VAL A 59 2.80 -9.83 3.84
N SER A 60 2.90 -11.13 4.14
CA SER A 60 1.76 -11.88 4.69
C SER A 60 1.37 -11.35 6.08
N ASP A 61 0.14 -11.65 6.51
CA ASP A 61 -0.34 -11.24 7.84
C ASP A 61 0.55 -11.77 8.97
N ASN A 62 1.11 -12.97 8.82
CA ASN A 62 2.02 -13.56 9.81
C ASN A 62 3.37 -12.83 9.81
N THR A 63 3.98 -12.61 8.63
CA THR A 63 5.22 -11.83 8.53
C THR A 63 5.04 -10.43 9.13
N PHE A 64 3.86 -9.82 8.94
CA PHE A 64 3.52 -8.53 9.53
C PHE A 64 3.56 -8.57 11.06
N ARG A 65 2.90 -9.57 11.69
CA ARG A 65 2.86 -9.74 13.14
C ARG A 65 4.24 -10.02 13.72
N ASP A 66 5.00 -10.91 13.08
CA ASP A 66 6.35 -11.28 13.51
C ASP A 66 7.31 -10.07 13.47
N ALA A 67 7.29 -9.32 12.38
CA ALA A 67 8.09 -8.10 12.24
C ALA A 67 7.75 -7.04 13.28
N LEU A 68 6.45 -6.85 13.59
CA LEU A 68 6.02 -5.96 14.68
C LEU A 68 6.52 -6.40 16.05
N ALA A 69 6.54 -7.73 16.32
CA ALA A 69 7.00 -8.27 17.60
C ALA A 69 8.50 -8.02 17.81
N ILE A 70 9.29 -8.01 16.74
CA ILE A 70 10.75 -7.85 16.78
C ILE A 70 11.17 -6.38 16.73
N SER A 71 10.48 -5.55 15.94
CA SER A 71 10.87 -4.15 15.73
C SER A 71 10.89 -3.36 17.04
N LYS A 72 11.98 -2.66 17.30
CA LYS A 72 12.18 -1.79 18.46
C LYS A 72 11.76 -0.34 18.20
N VAL A 73 11.36 -0.06 16.96
CA VAL A 73 10.97 1.27 16.48
C VAL A 73 9.66 1.17 15.69
N PRO A 74 8.96 2.29 15.48
CA PRO A 74 7.78 2.31 14.62
C PRO A 74 8.11 1.84 13.20
N VAL A 75 7.18 1.08 12.61
CA VAL A 75 7.27 0.56 11.25
C VAL A 75 6.31 1.31 10.31
N ILE A 76 6.39 1.05 9.01
CA ILE A 76 5.47 1.60 8.03
C ILE A 76 4.77 0.51 7.22
N ALA A 77 3.63 0.83 6.64
CA ALA A 77 3.08 0.16 5.47
C ALA A 77 3.03 1.22 4.36
N SER A 78 4.05 1.21 3.49
CA SER A 78 4.31 2.33 2.56
C SER A 78 3.23 2.53 1.49
N HIS A 79 2.48 1.47 1.15
CA HIS A 79 1.41 1.51 0.13
C HIS A 79 0.46 0.31 0.30
N SER A 80 -0.37 0.35 1.31
CA SER A 80 -1.44 -0.63 1.55
C SER A 80 -2.77 0.08 1.76
N SER A 81 -3.89 -0.62 1.53
CA SER A 81 -5.23 -0.06 1.74
C SER A 81 -6.00 -0.88 2.77
N VAL A 82 -7.23 -0.46 3.09
CA VAL A 82 -8.06 -1.09 4.12
C VAL A 82 -8.76 -2.32 3.56
N ARG A 83 -8.54 -3.49 4.15
CA ARG A 83 -9.10 -4.78 3.72
C ARG A 83 -10.63 -4.84 3.81
N LYS A 84 -11.25 -4.05 4.68
CA LYS A 84 -12.70 -3.92 4.79
C LYS A 84 -13.37 -3.60 3.44
N PHE A 85 -12.72 -2.80 2.59
CA PHE A 85 -13.25 -2.42 1.27
C PHE A 85 -12.90 -3.42 0.16
N THR A 86 -12.04 -4.40 0.47
CA THR A 86 -11.63 -5.49 -0.43
C THR A 86 -11.51 -6.81 0.35
N PRO A 87 -12.64 -7.35 0.86
CA PRO A 87 -12.63 -8.53 1.71
C PRO A 87 -11.90 -9.72 1.05
N GLY A 88 -11.05 -10.40 1.84
CA GLY A 88 -10.25 -11.52 1.35
C GLY A 88 -8.95 -11.15 0.63
N PHE A 89 -8.69 -9.88 0.41
CA PHE A 89 -7.44 -9.42 -0.23
C PHE A 89 -6.36 -9.13 0.81
N GLU A 90 -5.53 -10.13 1.11
CA GLU A 90 -4.50 -10.06 2.17
C GLU A 90 -3.45 -8.98 1.95
N ARG A 91 -3.26 -8.54 0.70
CA ARG A 91 -2.35 -7.42 0.37
C ARG A 91 -2.77 -6.10 1.06
N ASN A 92 -4.05 -5.96 1.40
CA ASN A 92 -4.58 -4.89 2.22
C ASN A 92 -4.63 -5.27 3.70
N MET A 93 -4.55 -4.28 4.57
CA MET A 93 -4.49 -4.47 6.02
C MET A 93 -5.87 -4.70 6.63
N SER A 94 -5.99 -5.71 7.49
CA SER A 94 -7.17 -5.89 8.34
C SER A 94 -7.20 -4.85 9.46
N ASP A 95 -8.37 -4.67 10.08
CA ASP A 95 -8.53 -3.71 11.18
C ASP A 95 -7.59 -4.05 12.36
N GLU A 96 -7.37 -5.35 12.64
CA GLU A 96 -6.45 -5.80 13.68
C GLU A 96 -5.00 -5.41 13.36
N LEU A 97 -4.57 -5.53 12.11
CA LEU A 97 -3.21 -5.13 11.69
C LEU A 97 -3.03 -3.62 11.73
N ILE A 98 -4.06 -2.84 11.35
CA ILE A 98 -4.04 -1.38 11.44
C ILE A 98 -3.91 -0.96 12.91
N GLN A 99 -4.66 -1.58 13.83
CA GLN A 99 -4.56 -1.32 15.26
C GLN A 99 -3.20 -1.72 15.83
N ALA A 100 -2.64 -2.86 15.41
CA ALA A 100 -1.31 -3.31 15.83
C ALA A 100 -0.21 -2.35 15.34
N LEU A 101 -0.29 -1.88 14.07
CA LEU A 101 0.60 -0.87 13.52
C LEU A 101 0.54 0.42 14.35
N ALA A 102 -0.66 0.92 14.64
CA ALA A 102 -0.85 2.13 15.42
C ALA A 102 -0.30 1.99 16.85
N LYS A 103 -0.52 0.84 17.50
CA LYS A 103 0.05 0.53 18.83
C LYS A 103 1.58 0.53 18.82
N ASN A 104 2.21 0.12 17.72
CA ASN A 104 3.67 0.21 17.51
C ASN A 104 4.12 1.67 17.28
N GLY A 105 3.22 2.62 17.06
CA GLY A 105 3.53 4.00 16.68
C GLY A 105 3.75 4.20 15.18
N GLY A 106 3.48 3.19 14.36
CA GLY A 106 3.66 3.19 12.93
C GLY A 106 2.66 4.03 12.15
N VAL A 107 2.79 4.02 10.83
CA VAL A 107 1.92 4.73 9.88
C VAL A 107 1.58 3.87 8.67
N MET A 108 0.31 3.84 8.30
CA MET A 108 -0.20 3.22 7.09
C MET A 108 -0.37 4.31 6.02
N LEU A 109 0.26 4.11 4.86
CA LEU A 109 0.17 5.02 3.73
C LEU A 109 -0.76 4.39 2.68
N ILE A 110 -1.87 5.07 2.37
CA ILE A 110 -2.95 4.52 1.55
C ILE A 110 -2.53 4.40 0.09
N ASN A 111 -2.59 3.18 -0.46
CA ASN A 111 -2.47 2.90 -1.90
C ASN A 111 -3.73 3.36 -2.63
N PHE A 112 -3.60 3.92 -3.84
CA PHE A 112 -4.73 4.47 -4.60
C PHE A 112 -5.19 3.57 -5.75
N GLY A 113 -4.50 2.47 -6.02
CA GLY A 113 -4.88 1.55 -7.09
C GLY A 113 -6.33 1.05 -6.95
N GLY A 114 -7.11 1.10 -8.02
CA GLY A 114 -8.54 0.79 -7.98
C GLY A 114 -8.88 -0.57 -7.36
N THR A 115 -8.07 -1.59 -7.64
CA THR A 115 -8.24 -2.94 -7.07
C THR A 115 -7.91 -3.03 -5.57
N PHE A 116 -7.16 -2.06 -5.04
CA PHE A 116 -6.84 -1.95 -3.62
C PHE A 116 -7.92 -1.22 -2.83
N ILE A 117 -8.65 -0.32 -3.49
CA ILE A 117 -9.60 0.55 -2.79
C ILE A 117 -11.06 0.13 -2.98
N ASP A 118 -11.38 -0.72 -3.96
CA ASP A 118 -12.76 -1.08 -4.27
C ASP A 118 -12.90 -2.52 -4.78
N SER A 119 -13.64 -3.34 -4.05
CA SER A 119 -13.89 -4.74 -4.41
C SER A 119 -14.78 -4.88 -5.65
N ALA A 120 -15.70 -3.95 -5.89
CA ALA A 120 -16.53 -3.97 -7.09
C ALA A 120 -15.68 -3.67 -8.33
N TYR A 121 -14.78 -2.68 -8.23
CA TYR A 121 -13.81 -2.40 -9.30
C TYR A 121 -12.87 -3.60 -9.53
N ALA A 122 -12.39 -4.24 -8.49
CA ALA A 122 -11.53 -5.42 -8.59
C ALA A 122 -12.25 -6.57 -9.33
N ALA A 123 -13.50 -6.85 -8.97
CA ALA A 123 -14.33 -7.87 -9.63
C ALA A 123 -14.59 -7.50 -11.10
N GLY A 124 -14.98 -6.25 -11.39
CA GLY A 124 -15.17 -5.76 -12.75
C GLY A 124 -13.88 -5.84 -13.59
N SER A 125 -12.72 -5.57 -13.01
CA SER A 125 -11.42 -5.70 -13.71
C SER A 125 -11.13 -7.15 -14.11
N ALA A 126 -11.50 -8.12 -13.28
CA ALA A 126 -11.35 -9.53 -13.62
C ALA A 126 -12.27 -9.92 -14.79
N GLN A 127 -13.53 -9.49 -14.75
CA GLN A 127 -14.52 -9.75 -15.82
C GLN A 127 -14.11 -9.09 -17.15
N VAL A 128 -13.69 -7.83 -17.11
CA VAL A 128 -13.17 -7.13 -18.30
C VAL A 128 -11.96 -7.84 -18.88
N ARG A 129 -11.04 -8.29 -18.01
CA ARG A 129 -9.83 -9.03 -18.46
C ARG A 129 -10.20 -10.32 -19.17
N GLU A 130 -11.11 -11.11 -18.61
CA GLU A 130 -11.60 -12.35 -19.20
C GLU A 130 -12.27 -12.09 -20.56
N HIS A 131 -13.19 -11.13 -20.61
CA HIS A 131 -13.85 -10.74 -21.86
C HIS A 131 -12.84 -10.31 -22.93
N VAL A 132 -11.89 -9.44 -22.59
CA VAL A 132 -10.86 -8.94 -23.52
C VAL A 132 -9.98 -10.08 -24.06
N VAL A 133 -9.60 -11.05 -23.21
CA VAL A 133 -8.82 -12.22 -23.66
C VAL A 133 -9.59 -13.02 -24.69
N ASN A 134 -10.84 -13.31 -24.44
CA ASN A 134 -11.70 -14.08 -25.35
C ASN A 134 -11.94 -13.30 -26.65
N TRP A 135 -12.28 -12.01 -26.55
CA TRP A 135 -12.51 -11.17 -27.73
C TRP A 135 -11.28 -11.05 -28.63
N LEU A 136 -10.07 -10.89 -28.04
CA LEU A 136 -8.82 -10.86 -28.80
C LEU A 136 -8.56 -12.16 -29.54
N ALA A 137 -8.82 -13.31 -28.91
CA ALA A 137 -8.67 -14.63 -29.53
C ALA A 137 -9.66 -14.84 -30.67
N GLU A 138 -10.93 -14.49 -30.51
CA GLU A 138 -11.98 -14.59 -31.53
C GLU A 138 -11.69 -13.72 -32.76
N ASN A 139 -11.08 -12.55 -32.57
CA ASN A 139 -10.76 -11.61 -33.63
C ASN A 139 -9.32 -11.76 -34.18
N ASN A 140 -8.55 -12.73 -33.68
CA ASN A 140 -7.14 -12.95 -34.04
C ASN A 140 -6.28 -11.67 -33.93
N LEU A 141 -6.49 -10.91 -32.84
CA LEU A 141 -5.81 -9.65 -32.55
C LEU A 141 -4.92 -9.78 -31.32
N SER A 142 -3.92 -8.93 -31.23
CA SER A 142 -3.10 -8.72 -30.04
C SER A 142 -3.51 -7.43 -29.30
N ARG A 143 -3.15 -7.31 -28.03
CA ARG A 143 -3.37 -6.06 -27.26
C ARG A 143 -2.66 -4.84 -27.85
N ARG A 144 -1.69 -5.05 -28.76
CA ARG A 144 -0.90 -3.98 -29.38
C ARG A 144 -1.57 -3.42 -30.65
N ASP A 145 -2.56 -4.11 -31.19
CA ASP A 145 -3.28 -3.64 -32.40
C ASP A 145 -4.09 -2.41 -32.07
N PRO A 146 -3.99 -1.32 -32.89
CA PRO A 146 -4.69 -0.05 -32.61
C PRO A 146 -6.20 -0.21 -32.48
N SER A 147 -6.83 -1.09 -33.28
CA SER A 147 -8.26 -1.39 -33.21
C SER A 147 -8.61 -2.10 -31.89
N ALA A 148 -7.75 -3.02 -31.43
CA ALA A 148 -7.92 -3.69 -30.15
C ALA A 148 -7.77 -2.72 -28.96
N GLN A 149 -6.78 -1.83 -29.00
CA GLN A 149 -6.60 -0.82 -27.97
C GLN A 149 -7.84 0.06 -27.79
N LYS A 150 -8.39 0.56 -28.90
CA LYS A 150 -9.62 1.35 -28.85
C LYS A 150 -10.80 0.56 -28.27
N TYR A 151 -11.02 -0.65 -28.73
CA TYR A 151 -12.07 -1.52 -28.21
C TYR A 151 -11.91 -1.78 -26.71
N ILE A 152 -10.71 -2.13 -26.27
CA ILE A 152 -10.42 -2.41 -24.84
C ILE A 152 -10.70 -1.17 -24.00
N GLN A 153 -10.29 0.01 -24.47
CA GLN A 153 -10.53 1.26 -23.76
C GLN A 153 -12.03 1.57 -23.63
N ASP A 154 -12.77 1.50 -24.73
CA ASP A 154 -14.21 1.78 -24.76
C ASP A 154 -14.99 0.76 -23.91
N TYR A 155 -14.66 -0.54 -24.04
CA TYR A 155 -15.28 -1.61 -23.27
C TYR A 155 -15.01 -1.47 -21.77
N THR A 156 -13.78 -1.19 -21.39
CA THR A 156 -13.39 -1.00 -19.98
C THR A 156 -14.11 0.20 -19.38
N ALA A 157 -14.13 1.33 -20.08
CA ALA A 157 -14.80 2.54 -19.60
C ALA A 157 -16.31 2.32 -19.35
N LEU A 158 -16.96 1.49 -20.18
CA LEU A 158 -18.39 1.19 -20.05
C LEU A 158 -18.68 0.19 -18.93
N HIS A 159 -17.87 -0.86 -18.79
CA HIS A 159 -18.17 -2.01 -17.93
C HIS A 159 -17.43 -2.00 -16.60
N ASN A 160 -16.37 -1.21 -16.45
CA ASN A 160 -15.62 -1.09 -15.21
C ASN A 160 -15.06 0.33 -15.03
N PRO A 161 -15.92 1.34 -14.81
CA PRO A 161 -15.47 2.71 -14.61
C PRO A 161 -14.56 2.81 -13.37
N PHE A 162 -13.55 3.66 -13.47
CA PHE A 162 -12.61 3.87 -12.37
C PHE A 162 -13.31 4.37 -11.09
N PRO A 163 -12.84 3.95 -9.91
CA PRO A 163 -13.23 4.55 -8.65
C PRO A 163 -12.98 6.07 -8.64
N THR A 164 -13.55 6.77 -7.69
CA THR A 164 -13.39 8.22 -7.54
C THR A 164 -12.46 8.56 -6.37
N VAL A 165 -12.04 9.82 -6.28
CA VAL A 165 -11.31 10.38 -5.14
C VAL A 165 -12.05 10.14 -3.82
N ALA A 166 -13.38 10.21 -3.83
CA ALA A 166 -14.20 9.95 -2.64
C ALA A 166 -13.97 8.53 -2.08
N ARG A 167 -13.79 7.52 -2.95
CA ARG A 167 -13.48 6.16 -2.50
C ARG A 167 -12.12 6.06 -1.82
N VAL A 168 -11.12 6.80 -2.30
CA VAL A 168 -9.82 6.91 -1.60
C VAL A 168 -10.00 7.53 -0.22
N ALA A 169 -10.79 8.62 -0.13
CA ALA A 169 -11.06 9.29 1.13
C ALA A 169 -11.79 8.40 2.15
N ASP A 170 -12.63 7.43 1.70
CA ASP A 170 -13.26 6.44 2.59
C ASP A 170 -12.21 5.61 3.37
N HIS A 171 -11.07 5.31 2.76
CA HIS A 171 -9.98 4.60 3.43
C HIS A 171 -9.33 5.47 4.52
N PHE A 172 -9.13 6.77 4.27
CA PHE A 172 -8.65 7.70 5.29
C PHE A 172 -9.61 7.79 6.44
N ASP A 173 -10.92 7.98 6.18
CA ASP A 173 -11.95 8.02 7.22
C ASP A 173 -11.94 6.77 8.09
N HIS A 174 -11.83 5.59 7.47
CA HIS A 174 -11.82 4.32 8.21
C HIS A 174 -10.61 4.23 9.15
N VAL A 175 -9.39 4.52 8.64
CA VAL A 175 -8.19 4.46 9.48
C VAL A 175 -8.26 5.50 10.60
N VAL A 176 -8.69 6.73 10.30
CA VAL A 176 -8.81 7.79 11.31
C VAL A 176 -9.84 7.43 12.38
N GLN A 177 -10.98 6.86 12.00
CA GLN A 177 -12.00 6.39 12.97
C GLN A 177 -11.49 5.25 13.84
N LEU A 178 -10.65 4.37 13.28
CA LEU A 178 -10.16 3.18 13.96
C LEU A 178 -9.00 3.47 14.93
N VAL A 179 -8.04 4.30 14.53
CA VAL A 179 -6.76 4.50 15.24
C VAL A 179 -6.31 5.95 15.36
N GLY A 180 -7.03 6.90 14.79
CA GLY A 180 -6.69 8.33 14.82
C GLY A 180 -5.84 8.81 13.67
N ILE A 181 -5.78 10.14 13.53
CA ILE A 181 -5.16 10.86 12.41
C ILE A 181 -3.64 10.65 12.30
N ASP A 182 -2.96 10.31 13.39
CA ASP A 182 -1.50 10.21 13.46
C ASP A 182 -0.93 8.95 12.78
N HIS A 183 -1.80 8.04 12.34
CA HIS A 183 -1.42 6.72 11.82
C HIS A 183 -1.76 6.50 10.35
N VAL A 184 -2.10 7.54 9.60
CA VAL A 184 -2.44 7.46 8.17
C VAL A 184 -1.67 8.49 7.34
N GLY A 185 -1.40 8.17 6.06
CA GLY A 185 -0.72 9.05 5.13
C GLY A 185 -0.90 8.66 3.67
N LEU A 186 -0.14 9.30 2.77
CA LEU A 186 -0.21 9.12 1.32
C LEU A 186 0.76 8.04 0.86
N GLY A 187 0.26 6.96 0.29
CA GLY A 187 1.03 5.84 -0.26
C GLY A 187 0.78 5.59 -1.75
N SER A 188 0.13 6.49 -2.40
CA SER A 188 -0.38 6.56 -3.78
C SER A 188 -0.11 5.37 -4.72
N ASP A 189 1.15 4.96 -4.87
CA ASP A 189 1.62 3.89 -5.75
C ASP A 189 1.34 4.19 -7.25
N PHE A 190 1.48 5.47 -7.65
CA PHE A 190 1.15 5.94 -9.00
C PHE A 190 1.84 5.16 -10.12
N ASP A 191 3.07 4.72 -9.90
CA ASP A 191 3.86 3.99 -10.90
C ASP A 191 3.71 2.46 -10.81
N GLY A 192 3.10 1.94 -9.72
CA GLY A 192 3.01 0.50 -9.45
C GLY A 192 1.68 -0.17 -9.85
N VAL A 193 0.61 0.61 -10.04
CA VAL A 193 -0.76 0.09 -10.23
C VAL A 193 -1.29 0.22 -11.66
N GLY A 194 -0.46 0.67 -12.60
CA GLY A 194 -0.84 0.87 -13.99
C GLY A 194 -2.01 1.86 -14.14
N ASP A 195 -2.85 1.67 -15.16
CA ASP A 195 -4.04 2.51 -15.38
C ASP A 195 -5.25 2.02 -14.56
N SER A 196 -5.08 1.90 -13.23
CA SER A 196 -6.18 1.56 -12.31
C SER A 196 -6.50 2.68 -11.33
N LEU A 197 -5.83 3.81 -11.45
CA LEU A 197 -5.96 4.94 -10.53
C LEU A 197 -7.33 5.62 -10.63
N PRO A 198 -7.83 6.24 -9.54
CA PRO A 198 -9.15 6.86 -9.50
C PRO A 198 -9.29 8.03 -10.47
N THR A 199 -10.51 8.25 -10.93
CA THR A 199 -10.83 9.48 -11.63
C THR A 199 -10.57 10.70 -10.74
N GLY A 200 -9.77 11.65 -11.25
CA GLY A 200 -9.38 12.85 -10.52
C GLY A 200 -8.18 12.67 -9.58
N LEU A 201 -7.51 11.48 -9.62
CA LEU A 201 -6.30 11.21 -8.83
C LEU A 201 -5.33 10.28 -9.61
N LYS A 202 -4.95 10.69 -10.82
CA LYS A 202 -4.12 9.90 -11.73
C LYS A 202 -2.61 10.09 -11.54
N ASP A 203 -2.20 11.20 -10.95
CA ASP A 203 -0.80 11.55 -10.69
C ASP A 203 -0.68 12.55 -9.52
N VAL A 204 0.57 12.90 -9.17
CA VAL A 204 0.90 13.78 -8.04
C VAL A 204 0.29 15.19 -8.17
N SER A 205 0.07 15.70 -9.38
CA SER A 205 -0.54 17.02 -9.59
C SER A 205 -2.00 17.09 -9.13
N MET A 206 -2.63 15.92 -8.94
CA MET A 206 -4.02 15.78 -8.53
C MET A 206 -4.21 15.58 -7.02
N PHE A 207 -3.15 15.55 -6.21
CA PHE A 207 -3.30 15.56 -4.74
C PHE A 207 -4.21 16.65 -4.19
N PRO A 208 -4.27 17.88 -4.77
CA PRO A 208 -5.23 18.88 -4.32
C PRO A 208 -6.69 18.42 -4.36
N ASN A 209 -7.07 17.51 -5.28
CA ASN A 209 -8.41 16.96 -5.34
C ASN A 209 -8.72 16.06 -4.12
N LEU A 210 -7.76 15.26 -3.69
CA LEU A 210 -7.89 14.45 -2.47
C LEU A 210 -7.96 15.34 -1.24
N PHE A 211 -7.11 16.34 -1.13
CA PHE A 211 -7.15 17.28 -0.01
C PHE A 211 -8.46 18.08 0.04
N ALA A 212 -8.99 18.48 -1.11
CA ALA A 212 -10.29 19.15 -1.20
C ALA A 212 -11.43 18.23 -0.71
N GLU A 213 -11.40 16.94 -1.07
CA GLU A 213 -12.40 15.97 -0.60
C GLU A 213 -12.27 15.74 0.93
N LEU A 214 -11.06 15.64 1.47
CA LEU A 214 -10.84 15.49 2.91
C LEU A 214 -11.29 16.74 3.68
N LEU A 215 -11.00 17.96 3.19
CA LEU A 215 -11.50 19.21 3.77
C LEU A 215 -13.03 19.24 3.79
N LYS A 216 -13.68 18.83 2.71
CA LYS A 216 -15.15 18.72 2.62
C LYS A 216 -15.72 17.74 3.66
N ARG A 217 -14.96 16.70 4.04
CA ARG A 217 -15.32 15.74 5.09
C ARG A 217 -15.04 16.24 6.50
N GLY A 218 -14.49 17.44 6.65
CA GLY A 218 -14.25 18.08 7.95
C GLY A 218 -12.84 17.93 8.50
N TYR A 219 -11.90 17.39 7.73
CA TYR A 219 -10.47 17.39 8.10
C TYR A 219 -9.95 18.82 8.18
N SER A 220 -9.18 19.12 9.22
CA SER A 220 -8.51 20.42 9.35
C SER A 220 -7.26 20.51 8.47
N LYS A 221 -6.74 21.73 8.31
CA LYS A 221 -5.43 21.94 7.66
C LYS A 221 -4.32 21.18 8.38
N GLU A 222 -4.37 21.13 9.71
CA GLU A 222 -3.39 20.38 10.51
C GLU A 222 -3.47 18.87 10.23
N ASP A 223 -4.68 18.31 10.08
CA ASP A 223 -4.86 16.92 9.70
C ASP A 223 -4.27 16.61 8.32
N LEU A 224 -4.48 17.51 7.35
CA LEU A 224 -3.89 17.37 6.02
C LEU A 224 -2.35 17.44 6.05
N GLU A 225 -1.75 18.26 6.90
CA GLU A 225 -0.31 18.27 7.10
C GLU A 225 0.20 16.98 7.73
N LYS A 226 -0.56 16.39 8.67
CA LYS A 226 -0.26 15.08 9.25
C LYS A 226 -0.29 13.98 8.17
N ILE A 227 -1.38 13.91 7.40
CA ILE A 227 -1.53 12.97 6.28
C ILE A 227 -0.45 13.16 5.23
N GLY A 228 -0.16 14.43 4.86
CA GLY A 228 0.77 14.76 3.78
C GLY A 228 2.22 14.42 4.07
N TYR A 229 2.69 14.68 5.30
CA TYR A 229 4.11 14.49 5.62
C TYR A 229 4.45 14.28 7.11
N LYS A 230 3.72 14.90 8.06
CA LYS A 230 4.13 14.89 9.48
C LYS A 230 4.19 13.48 10.05
N ASN A 231 3.23 12.63 9.70
CA ASN A 231 3.16 11.26 10.24
C ASN A 231 4.33 10.39 9.78
N ILE A 232 4.67 10.39 8.49
CA ILE A 232 5.81 9.62 7.99
C ILE A 232 7.14 10.16 8.52
N PHE A 233 7.31 11.50 8.61
CA PHE A 233 8.50 12.08 9.18
C PHE A 233 8.66 11.83 10.68
N ARG A 234 7.54 11.72 11.42
CA ARG A 234 7.57 11.30 12.82
C ARG A 234 8.17 9.89 12.97
N VAL A 235 7.71 8.94 12.15
CA VAL A 235 8.24 7.58 12.15
C VAL A 235 9.72 7.57 11.76
N TRP A 236 10.06 8.23 10.66
CA TRP A 236 11.46 8.31 10.22
C TRP A 236 12.39 8.90 11.28
N ARG A 237 11.97 9.97 11.94
CA ARG A 237 12.74 10.59 13.03
C ARG A 237 12.94 9.62 14.19
N ALA A 238 11.89 8.93 14.63
CA ALA A 238 11.98 7.94 15.70
C ALA A 238 12.96 6.81 15.37
N VAL A 239 12.96 6.34 14.12
CA VAL A 239 13.90 5.31 13.64
C VAL A 239 15.34 5.83 13.61
N ALA A 240 15.56 7.05 13.14
CA ALA A 240 16.90 7.68 13.13
C ALA A 240 17.44 7.90 14.55
N GLU A 241 16.65 8.48 15.45
CA GLU A 241 17.03 8.72 16.85
C GLU A 241 17.33 7.42 17.62
N TYR A 242 16.65 6.32 17.28
CA TYR A 242 16.99 5.02 17.84
C TYR A 242 18.34 4.53 17.35
N ALA A 243 18.61 4.63 16.04
CA ALA A 243 19.87 4.17 15.44
C ALA A 243 21.09 4.94 15.96
N GLU A 244 20.97 6.26 16.21
CA GLU A 244 22.03 7.10 16.79
C GLU A 244 22.50 6.62 18.17
N LYS A 245 21.66 5.85 18.87
CA LYS A 245 21.97 5.29 20.22
C LYS A 245 22.55 3.88 20.15
N GLN A 246 22.63 3.29 18.96
CA GLN A 246 23.20 1.96 18.79
C GLN A 246 24.70 2.02 18.54
N PRO A 247 25.45 0.98 18.97
CA PRO A 247 26.89 0.90 18.75
C PRO A 247 27.25 0.68 17.27
#